data_b9b58d56386db8142bd6e7afe8c77c4e
#
_entry.id   b9b58d56386db8142bd6e7afe8c77c4e
#
_cell.length_a   1.000
_cell.length_b   1.000
_cell.length_c   1.000
_cell.angle_alpha   90.00
_cell.angle_beta   90.00
_cell.angle_gamma   90.00
#
_symmetry.space_group_name_H-M   'P 1'
#
loop_
_entity.id
_entity.type
_entity.pdbx_description
1 polymer ?
#
loop_
_entity_poly.entity_id
_entity_poly.type
_entity_poly.pdbx_seq_one_letter_code
_entity_poly.pdbx_strand_id
1 'polypeptide(L)'
;MKRAIRGLTVILVVLEAVLPCGKWGLQRIGYTLEPFSYVGYAWLLAVISAVVLFLRLFKKDESDGVLCVFLMPLSLLDALAYTSFFRTSSLHPQKSAWTAIALLICVLCSASITVVYGKPKIGRILVEIISVLLVLLIGLIGFASLFSARTVEQSVSSPEGTRRAEIINVDQGALGGATFVEVYENRGLNLLLFTVAPKSKRVYEGGWADTFDMQLTWKDEEHLVITKRFDYVSGEEFTDIEINLNTVE
;
A
#
# COMPACT_ATOMS: atom_id res chain seq x y z
N MET A 1 -5.59 7.64 -35.20
CA MET A 1 -4.55 7.91 -34.18
C MET A 1 -5.06 8.72 -32.99
N LYS A 2 -5.80 9.87 -33.16
CA LYS A 2 -6.40 10.61 -32.03
C LYS A 2 -7.28 9.72 -31.12
N ARG A 3 -8.09 8.81 -31.71
CA ARG A 3 -8.89 7.84 -30.93
C ARG A 3 -8.02 6.89 -30.08
N ALA A 4 -6.86 6.49 -30.60
CA ALA A 4 -5.93 5.62 -29.87
C ALA A 4 -5.30 6.37 -28.68
N ILE A 5 -4.87 7.63 -28.87
CA ILE A 5 -4.32 8.47 -27.78
C ILE A 5 -5.37 8.67 -26.69
N ARG A 6 -6.62 8.97 -27.08
CA ARG A 6 -7.73 9.07 -26.14
C ARG A 6 -7.95 7.78 -25.37
N GLY A 7 -8.01 6.63 -26.07
CA GLY A 7 -8.16 5.33 -25.44
C GLY A 7 -7.07 5.05 -24.42
N LEU A 8 -5.80 5.30 -24.75
CA LEU A 8 -4.67 5.15 -23.84
C LEU A 8 -4.75 6.09 -22.65
N THR A 9 -5.21 7.34 -22.85
CA THR A 9 -5.40 8.28 -21.73
C THR A 9 -6.50 7.80 -20.78
N VAL A 10 -7.61 7.28 -21.31
CA VAL A 10 -8.67 6.70 -20.47
C VAL A 10 -8.15 5.49 -19.69
N ILE A 11 -7.42 4.58 -20.35
CA ILE A 11 -6.81 3.43 -19.69
C ILE A 11 -5.87 3.88 -18.58
N LEU A 12 -5.03 4.87 -18.80
CA LEU A 12 -4.13 5.41 -17.78
C LEU A 12 -4.90 5.97 -16.58
N VAL A 13 -5.92 6.81 -16.82
CA VAL A 13 -6.78 7.36 -15.75
C VAL A 13 -7.43 6.26 -14.93
N VAL A 14 -7.95 5.21 -15.60
CA VAL A 14 -8.57 4.07 -14.90
C VAL A 14 -7.54 3.33 -14.07
N LEU A 15 -6.38 3.02 -14.63
CA LEU A 15 -5.32 2.31 -13.90
C LEU A 15 -4.82 3.11 -12.71
N GLU A 16 -4.54 4.41 -12.86
CA GLU A 16 -4.12 5.27 -11.72
C GLU A 16 -5.22 5.40 -10.64
N ALA A 17 -6.49 5.27 -10.98
CA ALA A 17 -7.60 5.36 -10.03
C ALA A 17 -7.90 4.04 -9.31
N VAL A 18 -7.67 2.88 -9.95
CA VAL A 18 -8.10 1.56 -9.43
C VAL A 18 -7.47 1.26 -8.08
N LEU A 19 -6.16 1.45 -7.92
CA LEU A 19 -5.47 1.09 -6.68
C LEU A 19 -5.91 1.98 -5.50
N PRO A 20 -5.85 3.33 -5.57
CA PRO A 20 -6.25 4.18 -4.45
C PRO A 20 -7.75 4.07 -4.15
N CYS A 21 -8.62 4.12 -5.15
CA CYS A 21 -10.07 4.05 -4.96
C CYS A 21 -10.51 2.66 -4.50
N GLY A 22 -9.97 1.61 -5.12
CA GLY A 22 -10.26 0.22 -4.77
C GLY A 22 -9.79 -0.12 -3.36
N LYS A 23 -8.58 0.28 -2.99
CA LYS A 23 -8.04 0.10 -1.64
C LYS A 23 -8.93 0.79 -0.59
N TRP A 24 -9.25 2.07 -0.81
CA TRP A 24 -10.11 2.83 0.09
C TRP A 24 -11.54 2.28 0.19
N GLY A 25 -12.15 1.89 -0.94
CA GLY A 25 -13.50 1.32 -0.98
C GLY A 25 -13.58 -0.02 -0.29
N LEU A 26 -12.66 -0.93 -0.60
CA LEU A 26 -12.65 -2.29 -0.06
C LEU A 26 -12.27 -2.33 1.44
N GLN A 27 -11.39 -1.44 1.90
CA GLN A 27 -11.05 -1.34 3.32
C GLN A 27 -12.25 -1.06 4.22
N ARG A 28 -13.28 -0.37 3.71
CA ARG A 28 -14.52 -0.10 4.47
C ARG A 28 -15.37 -1.34 4.71
N ILE A 29 -15.22 -2.36 3.88
CA ILE A 29 -15.97 -3.63 3.98
C ILE A 29 -15.07 -4.78 4.43
N GLY A 30 -13.90 -4.48 5.01
CA GLY A 30 -13.02 -5.49 5.59
C GLY A 30 -12.11 -6.21 4.59
N TYR A 31 -11.93 -5.67 3.39
CA TYR A 31 -11.04 -6.24 2.37
C TYR A 31 -9.92 -5.28 2.01
N THR A 32 -8.86 -5.79 1.41
CA THR A 32 -7.77 -5.01 0.83
C THR A 32 -7.59 -5.35 -0.63
N LEU A 33 -7.19 -4.34 -1.44
CA LEU A 33 -6.79 -4.51 -2.83
C LEU A 33 -5.28 -4.32 -2.91
N GLU A 34 -4.59 -5.33 -3.41
CA GLU A 34 -3.14 -5.26 -3.60
C GLU A 34 -2.76 -5.65 -5.02
N PRO A 35 -1.80 -4.95 -5.66
CA PRO A 35 -1.29 -5.38 -6.95
C PRO A 35 -0.60 -6.73 -6.79
N PHE A 36 -0.76 -7.61 -7.78
CA PHE A 36 -0.04 -8.89 -7.82
C PHE A 36 1.48 -8.69 -7.74
N SER A 37 1.98 -7.59 -8.28
CA SER A 37 3.35 -7.11 -8.13
C SER A 37 3.38 -5.59 -8.04
N TYR A 38 3.75 -5.05 -6.90
CA TYR A 38 3.90 -3.60 -6.71
C TYR A 38 4.91 -2.99 -7.68
N VAL A 39 6.06 -3.64 -7.88
CA VAL A 39 7.09 -3.22 -8.84
C VAL A 39 6.53 -3.26 -10.26
N GLY A 40 5.91 -4.38 -10.65
CA GLY A 40 5.36 -4.56 -12.01
C GLY A 40 4.26 -3.54 -12.31
N TYR A 41 3.36 -3.27 -11.36
CA TYR A 41 2.29 -2.31 -11.55
C TYR A 41 2.81 -0.87 -11.67
N ALA A 42 3.77 -0.47 -10.83
CA ALA A 42 4.41 0.85 -10.94
C ALA A 42 5.09 1.06 -12.30
N TRP A 43 5.80 0.07 -12.81
CA TRP A 43 6.41 0.13 -14.15
C TRP A 43 5.37 0.16 -15.28
N LEU A 44 4.26 -0.59 -15.14
CA LEU A 44 3.16 -0.52 -16.09
C LEU A 44 2.62 0.92 -16.21
N LEU A 45 2.35 1.57 -15.08
CA LEU A 45 1.90 2.96 -15.03
C LEU A 45 2.93 3.92 -15.64
N ALA A 46 4.20 3.77 -15.28
CA ALA A 46 5.30 4.59 -15.79
C ALA A 46 5.44 4.50 -17.32
N VAL A 47 5.37 3.28 -17.87
CA VAL A 47 5.47 3.07 -19.32
C VAL A 47 4.27 3.65 -20.05
N ILE A 48 3.04 3.40 -19.56
CA ILE A 48 1.83 3.93 -20.22
C ILE A 48 1.82 5.46 -20.18
N SER A 49 2.15 6.08 -19.04
CA SER A 49 2.19 7.53 -18.91
C SER A 49 3.26 8.17 -19.81
N ALA A 50 4.44 7.56 -19.92
CA ALA A 50 5.48 8.01 -20.85
C ALA A 50 5.04 7.89 -22.32
N VAL A 51 4.39 6.79 -22.70
CA VAL A 51 3.86 6.59 -24.05
C VAL A 51 2.78 7.62 -24.37
N VAL A 52 1.84 7.87 -23.45
CA VAL A 52 0.78 8.88 -23.62
C VAL A 52 1.40 10.27 -23.80
N LEU A 53 2.37 10.64 -22.95
CA LEU A 53 3.07 11.91 -23.07
C LEU A 53 3.76 12.04 -24.42
N PHE A 54 4.55 11.04 -24.81
CA PHE A 54 5.26 11.04 -26.11
C PHE A 54 4.31 11.19 -27.29
N LEU A 55 3.23 10.41 -27.33
CA LEU A 55 2.25 10.47 -28.41
C LEU A 55 1.55 11.83 -28.50
N ARG A 56 1.24 12.46 -27.35
CA ARG A 56 0.64 13.80 -27.32
C ARG A 56 1.61 14.87 -27.79
N LEU A 57 2.86 14.85 -27.35
CA LEU A 57 3.89 15.78 -27.78
C LEU A 57 4.14 15.66 -29.29
N PHE A 58 4.29 14.43 -29.78
CA PHE A 58 4.58 14.18 -31.19
C PHE A 58 3.44 14.61 -32.11
N LYS A 59 2.19 14.46 -31.69
CA LYS A 59 1.00 14.75 -32.51
C LYS A 59 0.34 16.08 -32.19
N LYS A 60 0.85 16.83 -31.19
CA LYS A 60 0.25 18.09 -30.69
C LYS A 60 -1.26 17.94 -30.46
N ASP A 61 -1.66 16.81 -29.86
CA ASP A 61 -3.07 16.47 -29.66
C ASP A 61 -3.57 17.10 -28.37
N GLU A 62 -4.48 18.07 -28.52
CA GLU A 62 -5.13 18.76 -27.41
C GLU A 62 -6.50 18.18 -27.07
N SER A 63 -6.88 17.05 -27.64
CA SER A 63 -8.14 16.39 -27.31
C SER A 63 -8.14 15.90 -25.85
N ASP A 64 -9.33 15.87 -25.25
CA ASP A 64 -9.56 15.31 -23.90
C ASP A 64 -8.83 16.01 -22.74
N GLY A 65 -8.66 17.34 -22.85
CA GLY A 65 -8.01 18.13 -21.81
C GLY A 65 -8.65 17.98 -20.42
N VAL A 66 -9.94 17.65 -20.33
CA VAL A 66 -10.63 17.37 -19.07
C VAL A 66 -10.05 16.11 -18.39
N LEU A 67 -9.81 15.03 -19.15
CA LEU A 67 -9.21 13.80 -18.60
C LEU A 67 -7.76 14.05 -18.16
N CYS A 68 -7.02 14.88 -18.90
CA CYS A 68 -5.64 15.22 -18.56
C CYS A 68 -5.50 15.93 -17.22
N VAL A 69 -6.53 16.66 -16.77
CA VAL A 69 -6.51 17.37 -15.48
C VAL A 69 -6.44 16.38 -14.31
N PHE A 70 -7.03 15.20 -14.43
CA PHE A 70 -7.06 14.23 -13.33
C PHE A 70 -5.78 13.38 -13.19
N LEU A 71 -4.91 13.32 -14.21
CA LEU A 71 -3.75 12.43 -14.20
C LEU A 71 -2.77 12.75 -13.06
N MET A 72 -2.42 14.02 -12.85
CA MET A 72 -1.48 14.39 -11.80
C MET A 72 -1.99 14.02 -10.39
N PRO A 73 -3.20 14.40 -9.96
CA PRO A 73 -3.68 14.01 -8.62
C PRO A 73 -3.88 12.50 -8.48
N LEU A 74 -4.28 11.79 -9.53
CA LEU A 74 -4.43 10.33 -9.47
C LEU A 74 -3.09 9.63 -9.32
N SER A 75 -2.05 10.05 -10.06
CA SER A 75 -0.70 9.49 -9.90
C SER A 75 -0.10 9.75 -8.51
N LEU A 76 -0.43 10.90 -7.89
CA LEU A 76 -0.04 11.19 -6.51
C LEU A 76 -0.82 10.34 -5.49
N LEU A 77 -2.13 10.15 -5.69
CA LEU A 77 -2.94 9.25 -4.85
C LEU A 77 -2.46 7.80 -4.99
N ASP A 78 -2.08 7.38 -6.19
CA ASP A 78 -1.48 6.07 -6.40
C ASP A 78 -0.14 5.96 -5.65
N ALA A 79 0.75 6.94 -5.74
CA ALA A 79 1.99 6.98 -4.96
C ALA A 79 1.73 6.93 -3.45
N LEU A 80 0.67 7.59 -2.95
CA LEU A 80 0.24 7.51 -1.56
C LEU A 80 -0.21 6.08 -1.20
N ALA A 81 -0.93 5.39 -2.09
CA ALA A 81 -1.35 4.00 -1.88
C ALA A 81 -0.17 3.01 -1.75
N TYR A 82 1.01 3.37 -2.29
CA TYR A 82 2.24 2.58 -2.15
C TYR A 82 2.96 2.78 -0.80
N THR A 83 2.57 3.72 0.04
CA THR A 83 3.24 3.95 1.33
C THR A 83 3.26 2.70 2.22
N SER A 84 2.21 1.88 2.19
CA SER A 84 2.18 0.59 2.90
C SER A 84 3.25 -0.38 2.39
N PHE A 85 3.43 -0.46 1.07
CA PHE A 85 4.48 -1.28 0.45
C PHE A 85 5.88 -0.83 0.88
N PHE A 86 6.17 0.47 0.87
CA PHE A 86 7.47 0.97 1.30
C PHE A 86 7.77 0.69 2.77
N ARG A 87 6.76 0.71 3.63
CA ARG A 87 6.92 0.36 5.06
C ARG A 87 7.26 -1.11 5.28
N THR A 88 6.70 -2.02 4.46
CA THR A 88 6.92 -3.46 4.60
C THR A 88 8.12 -3.98 3.80
N SER A 89 8.59 -3.22 2.81
CA SER A 89 9.67 -3.64 1.90
C SER A 89 11.08 -3.25 2.36
N SER A 90 11.26 -2.84 3.62
CA SER A 90 12.57 -2.52 4.20
C SER A 90 13.60 -3.66 4.04
N LEU A 91 13.14 -4.91 3.99
CA LEU A 91 13.97 -6.10 3.73
C LEU A 91 14.46 -6.24 2.26
N HIS A 92 13.90 -5.46 1.33
CA HIS A 92 14.22 -5.52 -0.10
C HIS A 92 14.47 -4.13 -0.69
N PRO A 93 15.57 -3.44 -0.33
CA PRO A 93 15.83 -2.05 -0.72
C PRO A 93 15.86 -1.84 -2.24
N GLN A 94 16.33 -2.84 -3.00
CA GLN A 94 16.35 -2.76 -4.47
C GLN A 94 14.94 -2.70 -5.06
N LYS A 95 13.99 -3.53 -4.58
CA LYS A 95 12.59 -3.49 -5.05
C LYS A 95 11.94 -2.15 -4.73
N SER A 96 12.20 -1.60 -3.54
CA SER A 96 11.71 -0.28 -3.15
C SER A 96 12.27 0.82 -4.05
N ALA A 97 13.58 0.81 -4.34
CA ALA A 97 14.21 1.80 -5.22
C ALA A 97 13.62 1.76 -6.64
N TRP A 98 13.49 0.58 -7.25
CA TRP A 98 12.88 0.44 -8.58
C TRP A 98 11.44 0.89 -8.62
N THR A 99 10.66 0.60 -7.57
CA THR A 99 9.27 1.07 -7.45
C THR A 99 9.21 2.59 -7.32
N ALA A 100 10.07 3.20 -6.50
CA ALA A 100 10.13 4.65 -6.33
C ALA A 100 10.50 5.36 -7.64
N ILE A 101 11.47 4.83 -8.40
CA ILE A 101 11.85 5.36 -9.71
C ILE A 101 10.67 5.31 -10.68
N ALA A 102 9.98 4.17 -10.75
CA ALA A 102 8.82 4.00 -11.64
C ALA A 102 7.68 4.99 -11.28
N LEU A 103 7.35 5.12 -10.00
CA LEU A 103 6.34 6.08 -9.53
C LEU A 103 6.75 7.53 -9.82
N LEU A 104 8.02 7.88 -9.64
CA LEU A 104 8.53 9.21 -9.98
C LEU A 104 8.35 9.51 -11.47
N ILE A 105 8.69 8.57 -12.36
CA ILE A 105 8.49 8.71 -13.80
C ILE A 105 7.00 8.89 -14.11
N CYS A 106 6.12 8.07 -13.51
CA CYS A 106 4.68 8.17 -13.69
C CYS A 106 4.17 9.56 -13.29
N VAL A 107 4.51 10.04 -12.09
CA VAL A 107 4.11 11.36 -11.58
C VAL A 107 4.61 12.49 -12.47
N LEU A 108 5.87 12.46 -12.91
CA LEU A 108 6.45 13.49 -13.78
C LEU A 108 5.77 13.52 -15.15
N CYS A 109 5.49 12.36 -15.75
CA CYS A 109 4.77 12.28 -17.04
C CYS A 109 3.33 12.77 -16.88
N SER A 110 2.60 12.33 -15.84
CA SER A 110 1.22 12.74 -15.58
C SER A 110 1.12 14.23 -15.27
N ALA A 111 2.05 14.79 -14.50
CA ALA A 111 2.16 16.22 -14.26
C ALA A 111 2.39 17.01 -15.57
N SER A 112 3.31 16.56 -16.41
CA SER A 112 3.59 17.18 -17.70
C SER A 112 2.35 17.18 -18.61
N ILE A 113 1.60 16.06 -18.65
CA ILE A 113 0.36 15.96 -19.41
C ILE A 113 -0.69 16.93 -18.85
N THR A 114 -0.85 17.00 -17.53
CA THR A 114 -1.81 17.90 -16.87
C THR A 114 -1.49 19.36 -17.16
N VAL A 115 -0.25 19.78 -17.01
CA VAL A 115 0.19 21.17 -17.20
C VAL A 115 0.03 21.61 -18.64
N VAL A 116 0.42 20.76 -19.61
CA VAL A 116 0.42 21.13 -21.03
C VAL A 116 -0.96 21.02 -21.65
N TYR A 117 -1.72 19.96 -21.33
CA TYR A 117 -2.97 19.60 -22.04
C TYR A 117 -4.23 19.75 -21.18
N GLY A 118 -4.12 19.98 -19.87
CA GLY A 118 -5.27 20.12 -18.97
C GLY A 118 -6.17 21.32 -19.30
N LYS A 119 -7.47 21.09 -19.43
CA LYS A 119 -8.53 22.10 -19.68
C LYS A 119 -9.75 21.78 -18.81
N PRO A 120 -10.51 22.76 -18.32
CA PRO A 120 -10.31 24.22 -18.44
C PRO A 120 -9.21 24.76 -17.52
N LYS A 121 -8.71 25.97 -17.77
CA LYS A 121 -7.62 26.59 -16.98
C LYS A 121 -7.92 26.67 -15.48
N ILE A 122 -9.14 27.01 -15.09
CA ILE A 122 -9.56 27.09 -13.67
C ILE A 122 -9.46 25.71 -13.01
N GLY A 123 -9.98 24.66 -13.65
CA GLY A 123 -9.87 23.29 -13.14
C GLY A 123 -8.42 22.86 -12.98
N ARG A 124 -7.54 23.22 -13.90
CA ARG A 124 -6.10 22.96 -13.83
C ARG A 124 -5.46 23.61 -12.62
N ILE A 125 -5.75 24.91 -12.35
CA ILE A 125 -5.19 25.62 -11.18
C ILE A 125 -5.64 24.95 -9.88
N LEU A 126 -6.91 24.60 -9.74
CA LEU A 126 -7.41 23.87 -8.55
C LEU A 126 -6.69 22.54 -8.35
N VAL A 127 -6.51 21.78 -9.43
CA VAL A 127 -5.80 20.49 -9.39
C VAL A 127 -4.32 20.67 -9.05
N GLU A 128 -3.66 21.71 -9.57
CA GLU A 128 -2.29 22.02 -9.23
C GLU A 128 -2.16 22.32 -7.73
N ILE A 129 -3.08 23.10 -7.14
CA ILE A 129 -3.09 23.37 -5.69
C ILE A 129 -3.29 22.07 -4.89
N ILE A 130 -4.27 21.24 -5.26
CA ILE A 130 -4.50 19.95 -4.60
C ILE A 130 -3.26 19.06 -4.70
N SER A 131 -2.61 19.04 -5.86
CA SER A 131 -1.41 18.24 -6.09
C SER A 131 -0.24 18.69 -5.23
N VAL A 132 -0.04 20.00 -5.04
CA VAL A 132 0.98 20.53 -4.11
C VAL A 132 0.69 20.05 -2.68
N LEU A 133 -0.57 20.11 -2.23
CA LEU A 133 -0.95 19.62 -0.90
C LEU A 133 -0.70 18.11 -0.75
N LEU A 134 -0.99 17.32 -1.79
CA LEU A 134 -0.70 15.89 -1.80
C LEU A 134 0.80 15.60 -1.76
N VAL A 135 1.63 16.34 -2.49
CA VAL A 135 3.09 16.21 -2.43
C VAL A 135 3.61 16.50 -1.02
N LEU A 136 3.11 17.57 -0.38
CA LEU A 136 3.47 17.90 1.00
C LEU A 136 3.05 16.79 1.97
N LEU A 137 1.85 16.25 1.81
CA LEU A 137 1.35 15.14 2.62
C LEU A 137 2.21 13.88 2.43
N ILE A 138 2.53 13.50 1.19
CA ILE A 138 3.40 12.34 0.89
C ILE A 138 4.78 12.57 1.50
N GLY A 139 5.33 13.78 1.37
CA GLY A 139 6.61 14.15 1.98
C GLY A 139 6.59 14.03 3.50
N LEU A 140 5.53 14.49 4.15
CA LEU A 140 5.35 14.38 5.61
C LEU A 140 5.25 12.91 6.05
N ILE A 141 4.45 12.10 5.35
CA ILE A 141 4.32 10.66 5.65
C ILE A 141 5.66 9.94 5.41
N GLY A 142 6.35 10.27 4.32
CA GLY A 142 7.68 9.73 4.02
C GLY A 142 8.70 10.10 5.09
N PHE A 143 8.72 11.35 5.52
CA PHE A 143 9.57 11.81 6.62
C PHE A 143 9.26 11.08 7.93
N ALA A 144 7.99 10.98 8.31
CA ALA A 144 7.57 10.25 9.50
C ALA A 144 7.96 8.77 9.43
N SER A 145 7.94 8.14 8.25
CA SER A 145 8.32 6.74 8.07
C SER A 145 9.82 6.47 8.21
N LEU A 146 10.68 7.49 8.13
CA LEU A 146 12.12 7.34 8.41
C LEU A 146 12.40 7.03 9.88
N PHE A 147 11.48 7.40 10.76
CA PHE A 147 11.58 7.18 12.21
C PHE A 147 10.78 5.96 12.70
N SER A 148 10.19 5.19 11.79
CA SER A 148 9.38 4.02 12.13
C SER A 148 9.83 2.84 11.28
N ALA A 149 10.29 1.80 11.94
CA ALA A 149 10.58 0.50 11.32
C ALA A 149 9.46 -0.49 11.68
N ARG A 150 9.02 -1.29 10.70
CA ARG A 150 8.09 -2.40 10.91
C ARG A 150 8.77 -3.67 10.43
N THR A 151 9.04 -4.60 11.34
CA THR A 151 9.68 -5.89 11.04
C THR A 151 8.73 -7.03 11.38
N VAL A 152 8.74 -8.07 10.55
CA VAL A 152 8.07 -9.34 10.85
C VAL A 152 9.11 -10.25 11.48
N GLU A 153 8.95 -10.55 12.76
CA GLU A 153 9.90 -11.38 13.52
C GLU A 153 9.60 -12.86 13.38
N GLN A 154 8.33 -13.22 13.35
CA GLN A 154 7.88 -14.59 13.18
C GLN A 154 6.65 -14.63 12.28
N SER A 155 6.55 -15.67 11.45
CA SER A 155 5.38 -15.95 10.62
C SER A 155 5.09 -17.45 10.65
N VAL A 156 3.87 -17.83 11.05
CA VAL A 156 3.46 -19.24 11.20
C VAL A 156 2.12 -19.44 10.50
N SER A 157 2.07 -20.46 9.63
CA SER A 157 0.81 -20.87 8.96
C SER A 157 0.01 -21.82 9.83
N SER A 158 -1.32 -21.74 9.74
CA SER A 158 -2.23 -22.69 10.34
C SER A 158 -2.07 -24.11 9.73
N PRO A 159 -2.54 -25.17 10.40
CA PRO A 159 -2.32 -26.56 9.94
C PRO A 159 -2.78 -26.84 8.51
N GLU A 160 -3.91 -26.28 8.08
CA GLU A 160 -4.42 -26.41 6.71
C GLU A 160 -3.90 -25.32 5.77
N GLY A 161 -3.12 -24.35 6.29
CA GLY A 161 -2.57 -23.24 5.51
C GLY A 161 -3.61 -22.20 5.08
N THR A 162 -4.81 -22.22 5.64
CA THR A 162 -5.87 -21.25 5.32
C THR A 162 -5.65 -19.91 5.96
N ARG A 163 -4.85 -19.85 7.03
CA ARG A 163 -4.51 -18.66 7.80
C ARG A 163 -3.01 -18.58 8.05
N ARG A 164 -2.53 -17.35 8.32
CA ARG A 164 -1.14 -17.08 8.71
C ARG A 164 -1.14 -16.04 9.81
N ALA A 165 -0.41 -16.30 10.89
CA ALA A 165 -0.18 -15.35 11.97
C ALA A 165 1.24 -14.80 11.92
N GLU A 166 1.41 -13.51 12.16
CA GLU A 166 2.69 -12.82 12.16
C GLU A 166 2.88 -12.01 13.43
N ILE A 167 4.07 -12.13 14.06
CA ILE A 167 4.54 -11.19 15.07
C ILE A 167 5.18 -10.03 14.35
N ILE A 168 4.67 -8.84 14.60
CA ILE A 168 5.10 -7.60 13.97
C ILE A 168 5.64 -6.67 15.05
N ASN A 169 6.90 -6.32 14.94
CA ASN A 169 7.53 -5.30 15.76
C ASN A 169 7.46 -3.96 15.03
N VAL A 170 6.97 -2.95 15.70
CA VAL A 170 6.95 -1.56 15.23
C VAL A 170 7.85 -0.74 16.14
N ASP A 171 9.01 -0.36 15.65
CA ASP A 171 9.93 0.55 16.32
C ASP A 171 9.68 1.97 15.82
N GLN A 172 9.43 2.90 16.75
CA GLN A 172 9.25 4.32 16.48
C GLN A 172 10.44 5.15 16.97
N GLY A 173 11.59 4.52 17.15
CA GLY A 173 12.80 5.15 17.64
C GLY A 173 12.60 5.70 19.06
N ALA A 174 12.96 6.97 19.26
CA ALA A 174 12.85 7.63 20.57
C ALA A 174 11.42 7.76 21.12
N LEU A 175 10.40 7.52 20.31
CA LEU A 175 8.99 7.54 20.72
C LEU A 175 8.49 6.19 21.25
N GLY A 176 9.36 5.18 21.33
CA GLY A 176 9.03 3.84 21.76
C GLY A 176 8.68 2.90 20.62
N GLY A 177 7.84 1.91 20.90
CA GLY A 177 7.42 0.93 19.93
C GLY A 177 6.28 0.07 20.45
N ALA A 178 5.80 -0.85 19.61
CA ALA A 178 4.75 -1.78 19.97
C ALA A 178 4.94 -3.11 19.23
N THR A 179 4.46 -4.19 19.85
CA THR A 179 4.39 -5.51 19.25
C THR A 179 2.95 -5.84 18.92
N PHE A 180 2.71 -6.31 17.71
CA PHE A 180 1.38 -6.73 17.27
C PHE A 180 1.43 -8.19 16.81
N VAL A 181 0.33 -8.92 17.02
CA VAL A 181 0.07 -10.15 16.29
C VAL A 181 -1.08 -9.91 15.34
N GLU A 182 -0.81 -10.10 14.05
CA GLU A 182 -1.81 -9.98 13.00
C GLU A 182 -2.04 -11.35 12.35
N VAL A 183 -3.32 -11.67 12.14
CA VAL A 183 -3.75 -12.89 11.43
C VAL A 183 -4.27 -12.51 10.06
N TYR A 184 -3.76 -13.20 9.05
CA TYR A 184 -4.12 -13.06 7.64
C TYR A 184 -4.88 -14.29 7.19
N GLU A 185 -5.94 -14.12 6.42
CA GLU A 185 -6.58 -15.22 5.70
C GLU A 185 -5.91 -15.36 4.32
N ASN A 186 -5.50 -16.59 3.99
CA ASN A 186 -4.90 -16.90 2.69
C ASN A 186 -5.95 -17.06 1.58
N ARG A 187 -7.21 -16.70 1.85
CA ARG A 187 -8.31 -16.70 0.87
C ARG A 187 -8.36 -15.35 0.18
N GLY A 188 -7.85 -15.29 -1.05
CA GLY A 188 -7.91 -14.10 -1.88
C GLY A 188 -8.48 -14.40 -3.26
N LEU A 189 -9.22 -13.45 -3.81
CA LEU A 189 -9.67 -13.50 -5.20
C LEU A 189 -8.58 -12.86 -6.08
N ASN A 190 -7.94 -13.67 -6.93
CA ASN A 190 -6.96 -13.17 -7.87
C ASN A 190 -7.66 -12.60 -9.11
N LEU A 191 -7.53 -11.32 -9.33
CA LEU A 191 -7.89 -10.60 -10.54
C LEU A 191 -6.63 -10.44 -11.40
N LEU A 192 -6.80 -10.06 -12.67
CA LEU A 192 -5.70 -9.99 -13.64
C LEU A 192 -4.44 -9.26 -13.13
N LEU A 193 -4.60 -8.13 -12.48
CA LEU A 193 -3.51 -7.28 -11.98
C LEU A 193 -3.50 -7.15 -10.45
N PHE A 194 -4.55 -7.61 -9.78
CA PHE A 194 -4.78 -7.37 -8.37
C PHE A 194 -5.22 -8.64 -7.64
N THR A 195 -4.96 -8.66 -6.35
CA THR A 195 -5.56 -9.62 -5.41
C THR A 195 -6.47 -8.86 -4.46
N VAL A 196 -7.69 -9.34 -4.30
CA VAL A 196 -8.62 -8.90 -3.25
C VAL A 196 -8.57 -9.93 -2.15
N ALA A 197 -8.12 -9.54 -0.96
CA ALA A 197 -8.01 -10.42 0.19
C ALA A 197 -8.70 -9.79 1.41
N PRO A 198 -9.18 -10.59 2.38
CA PRO A 198 -9.62 -10.08 3.67
C PRO A 198 -8.49 -9.27 4.32
N LYS A 199 -8.86 -8.20 5.03
CA LYS A 199 -7.91 -7.41 5.79
C LYS A 199 -7.36 -8.25 6.95
N SER A 200 -6.05 -8.09 7.25
CA SER A 200 -5.48 -8.70 8.45
C SER A 200 -6.23 -8.26 9.70
N LYS A 201 -6.39 -9.19 10.65
CA LYS A 201 -7.03 -8.96 11.92
C LYS A 201 -5.95 -8.88 13.00
N ARG A 202 -5.90 -7.78 13.75
CA ARG A 202 -5.01 -7.65 14.90
C ARG A 202 -5.64 -8.38 16.07
N VAL A 203 -4.95 -9.37 16.59
CA VAL A 203 -5.43 -10.22 17.68
C VAL A 203 -4.69 -9.99 18.99
N TYR A 204 -3.55 -9.32 18.93
CA TYR A 204 -2.75 -8.95 20.12
C TYR A 204 -2.03 -7.63 19.89
N GLU A 205 -1.91 -6.84 20.96
CA GLU A 205 -1.12 -5.61 21.02
C GLU A 205 -0.40 -5.57 22.38
N GLY A 206 0.91 -5.41 22.32
CA GLY A 206 1.77 -5.38 23.51
C GLY A 206 2.91 -4.38 23.39
N GLY A 207 3.75 -4.31 24.42
CA GLY A 207 4.91 -3.45 24.47
C GLY A 207 6.00 -3.85 23.47
N TRP A 208 6.91 -2.94 23.18
CA TRP A 208 8.02 -3.18 22.25
C TRP A 208 8.90 -4.37 22.66
N ALA A 209 9.12 -4.57 23.97
CA ALA A 209 9.94 -5.66 24.50
C ALA A 209 9.31 -7.05 24.35
N ASP A 210 7.99 -7.14 24.19
CA ASP A 210 7.27 -8.42 24.09
C ASP A 210 7.73 -9.27 22.91
N THR A 211 8.21 -8.64 21.84
CA THR A 211 8.65 -9.32 20.62
C THR A 211 9.74 -10.37 20.85
N PHE A 212 10.64 -10.09 21.79
CA PHE A 212 11.83 -10.94 22.01
C PHE A 212 11.50 -12.27 22.70
N ASP A 213 10.39 -12.32 23.42
CA ASP A 213 9.99 -13.44 24.27
C ASP A 213 8.69 -14.11 23.82
N MET A 214 8.17 -13.75 22.64
CA MET A 214 6.93 -14.29 22.11
C MET A 214 7.16 -15.41 21.11
N GLN A 215 6.29 -16.42 21.14
CA GLN A 215 6.18 -17.46 20.13
C GLN A 215 4.73 -17.70 19.74
N LEU A 216 4.51 -17.98 18.44
CA LEU A 216 3.19 -18.31 17.91
C LEU A 216 3.10 -19.81 17.64
N THR A 217 2.01 -20.42 18.08
CA THR A 217 1.69 -21.82 17.78
C THR A 217 0.21 -21.94 17.48
N TRP A 218 -0.14 -22.61 16.39
CA TRP A 218 -1.52 -22.96 16.07
C TRP A 218 -1.89 -24.28 16.75
N LYS A 219 -3.01 -24.32 17.50
CA LYS A 219 -3.62 -25.57 17.96
C LYS A 219 -4.44 -26.21 16.84
N ASP A 220 -5.20 -25.39 16.12
CA ASP A 220 -6.04 -25.75 14.98
C ASP A 220 -6.27 -24.52 14.08
N GLU A 221 -7.20 -24.55 13.13
CA GLU A 221 -7.48 -23.45 12.22
C GLU A 221 -8.08 -22.21 12.91
N GLU A 222 -8.65 -22.35 14.11
CA GLU A 222 -9.40 -21.31 14.79
C GLU A 222 -8.71 -20.81 16.07
N HIS A 223 -7.80 -21.62 16.64
CA HIS A 223 -7.14 -21.34 17.89
C HIS A 223 -5.64 -21.08 17.71
N LEU A 224 -5.24 -19.84 17.94
CA LEU A 224 -3.85 -19.38 17.98
C LEU A 224 -3.41 -19.24 19.43
N VAL A 225 -2.25 -19.79 19.77
CA VAL A 225 -1.61 -19.63 21.08
C VAL A 225 -0.42 -18.69 20.91
N ILE A 226 -0.39 -17.66 21.75
CA ILE A 226 0.72 -16.73 21.90
C ILE A 226 1.38 -17.09 23.23
N THR A 227 2.55 -17.70 23.20
CA THR A 227 3.35 -17.98 24.37
C THR A 227 4.31 -16.84 24.63
N LYS A 228 4.23 -16.21 25.77
CA LYS A 228 5.20 -15.24 26.27
C LYS A 228 6.13 -15.94 27.26
N ARG A 229 7.44 -15.81 27.06
CA ARG A 229 8.43 -16.37 27.98
C ARG A 229 8.47 -15.60 29.31
N PHE A 230 8.24 -14.28 29.25
CA PHE A 230 8.15 -13.42 30.42
C PHE A 230 7.12 -12.32 30.19
N ASP A 231 6.18 -12.15 31.11
CA ASP A 231 5.26 -11.03 31.11
C ASP A 231 5.80 -9.93 32.02
N TYR A 232 6.28 -8.84 31.44
CA TYR A 232 6.82 -7.68 32.16
C TYR A 232 5.76 -6.94 32.98
N VAL A 233 4.48 -7.17 32.75
CA VAL A 233 3.38 -6.53 33.48
C VAL A 233 2.99 -7.35 34.69
N SER A 234 2.83 -8.66 34.57
CA SER A 234 2.45 -9.57 35.66
C SER A 234 3.65 -10.11 36.44
N GLY A 235 4.85 -10.11 35.83
CA GLY A 235 6.04 -10.73 36.40
C GLY A 235 6.02 -12.26 36.32
N GLU A 236 5.10 -12.86 35.55
CA GLU A 236 4.97 -14.28 35.40
C GLU A 236 5.85 -14.83 34.26
N GLU A 237 6.47 -16.01 34.51
CA GLU A 237 7.20 -16.77 33.50
C GLU A 237 6.21 -17.69 32.76
N PHE A 238 6.33 -17.76 31.41
CA PHE A 238 5.55 -18.62 30.51
C PHE A 238 4.03 -18.40 30.62
N THR A 239 3.57 -17.28 30.10
CA THR A 239 2.13 -17.00 29.95
C THR A 239 1.64 -17.39 28.57
N ASP A 240 0.64 -18.28 28.49
CA ASP A 240 -0.04 -18.64 27.26
C ASP A 240 -1.33 -17.85 27.11
N ILE A 241 -1.45 -17.14 25.99
CA ILE A 241 -2.67 -16.40 25.61
C ILE A 241 -3.32 -17.16 24.46
N GLU A 242 -4.44 -17.79 24.72
CA GLU A 242 -5.21 -18.48 23.69
C GLU A 242 -6.21 -17.53 23.04
N ILE A 243 -6.12 -17.40 21.70
CA ILE A 243 -6.96 -16.55 20.87
C ILE A 243 -7.89 -17.44 20.05
N ASN A 244 -9.20 -17.32 20.27
CA ASN A 244 -10.20 -17.90 19.39
C ASN A 244 -10.60 -16.87 18.34
N LEU A 245 -10.26 -17.12 17.08
CA LEU A 245 -10.46 -16.18 15.98
C LEU A 245 -11.93 -15.96 15.60
N ASN A 246 -12.83 -16.84 16.04
CA ASN A 246 -14.27 -16.68 15.80
C ASN A 246 -14.92 -15.68 16.78
N THR A 247 -14.26 -15.37 17.90
CA THR A 247 -14.77 -14.47 18.95
C THR A 247 -14.14 -13.08 18.90
N VAL A 248 -13.04 -12.91 18.17
CA VAL A 248 -12.38 -11.60 18.00
C VAL A 248 -13.14 -10.83 16.91
N GLU A 249 -13.83 -9.74 17.25
CA GLU A 249 -14.51 -8.80 16.33
C GLU A 249 -13.56 -7.85 15.60
#